data_db4767851683cbbb4ebb1ff56a94f25f
#
_entry.id   db4767851683cbbb4ebb1ff56a94f25f
#
_cell.length_a   1.000
_cell.length_b   1.000
_cell.length_c   1.000
_cell.angle_alpha   90.00
_cell.angle_beta   90.00
_cell.angle_gamma   90.00
#
_symmetry.space_group_name_H-M   'P 1'
#
loop_
_entity.id
_entity.type
_entity.pdbx_description
1 polymer ?
#
loop_
_entity_poly.entity_id
_entity_poly.type
_entity_poly.pdbx_seq_one_letter_code
_entity_poly.pdbx_strand_id
1 'polypeptide(L)'
;MMNESSTEKKNELSLSFAALGVVFGDIGTSPLYAFGQVIKYFPINDHNIYGILSLIFWSLIIIVSIKYLVIVFRADNDGEGGIIALAGLIRQKIKKPGGWLLFITLVGIGLIIGDGILTPAISILSAVEGLESLSPNLAKYVLPVTLIILFFLFKMQSIGTGKIGVYFAPVMLIWFITIGVLGFLQIIQNPKVLMAINPYYAIYFFMIHKYFALFILGGVFLVMTGGEALFADLGHFGKKAIRTGWFAVALPALLLCYFGQGAFVLMHTENIKYPFFNLSPDWFLPVMIILATIATIIASQAIISAAFSILKQASLLNLIPRLKIIYTSKFEKGEVYLPLINFILALGTCSLVVIFKSSSNLADAYGIAVNLDMLITTVLVGIIAYYCWSWHAFKVMIFPLILVIELAFFAGNIPKLLTGGWIPILIAFLGFVVMYT
;
A
#
# COMPACT_ATOMS: atom_id res chain seq x y z
N MET A 1 36.36 16.17 8.07
CA MET A 1 35.63 16.09 6.77
C MET A 1 35.53 14.68 6.16
N MET A 2 36.60 13.88 6.00
CA MET A 2 36.44 12.50 5.43
C MET A 2 35.74 11.51 6.37
N ASN A 3 35.84 11.64 7.70
CA ASN A 3 35.18 10.75 8.66
C ASN A 3 33.67 11.06 8.85
N GLU A 4 33.27 12.32 8.76
CA GLU A 4 31.85 12.72 8.91
C GLU A 4 31.00 12.22 7.73
N SER A 5 31.49 12.35 6.49
CA SER A 5 30.77 11.86 5.31
C SER A 5 30.62 10.33 5.27
N SER A 6 31.57 9.57 5.86
CA SER A 6 31.48 8.12 5.95
C SER A 6 30.51 7.66 7.04
N THR A 7 30.39 8.42 8.12
CA THR A 7 29.45 8.15 9.23
C THR A 7 28.01 8.49 8.81
N GLU A 8 27.82 9.62 8.11
CA GLU A 8 26.49 9.97 7.54
C GLU A 8 26.00 8.94 6.53
N LYS A 9 26.88 8.49 5.61
CA LYS A 9 26.52 7.44 4.64
C LYS A 9 26.18 6.11 5.31
N LYS A 10 26.88 5.72 6.37
CA LYS A 10 26.56 4.50 7.15
C LYS A 10 25.18 4.63 7.82
N ASN A 11 24.87 5.79 8.40
CA ASN A 11 23.56 6.05 9.00
C ASN A 11 22.45 6.02 7.94
N GLU A 12 22.64 6.62 6.76
CA GLU A 12 21.65 6.61 5.67
C GLU A 12 21.37 5.18 5.16
N LEU A 13 22.40 4.35 4.99
CA LEU A 13 22.24 2.96 4.57
C LEU A 13 21.50 2.13 5.62
N SER A 14 21.83 2.32 6.91
CA SER A 14 21.13 1.65 8.01
C SER A 14 19.65 2.04 8.07
N LEU A 15 19.33 3.33 7.89
CA LEU A 15 17.95 3.82 7.84
C LEU A 15 17.21 3.33 6.59
N SER A 16 17.89 3.27 5.43
CA SER A 16 17.28 2.72 4.21
C SER A 16 16.98 1.24 4.35
N PHE A 17 17.84 0.49 5.01
CA PHE A 17 17.62 -0.91 5.33
C PHE A 17 16.46 -1.09 6.31
N ALA A 18 16.39 -0.29 7.36
CA ALA A 18 15.28 -0.32 8.32
C ALA A 18 13.93 0.06 7.66
N ALA A 19 13.95 1.04 6.73
CA ALA A 19 12.78 1.43 5.95
C ALA A 19 12.22 0.28 5.10
N LEU A 20 13.07 -0.64 4.59
CA LEU A 20 12.60 -1.82 3.87
C LEU A 20 11.65 -2.69 4.71
N GLY A 21 11.91 -2.78 6.00
CA GLY A 21 11.11 -3.60 6.90
C GLY A 21 9.75 -3.03 7.26
N VAL A 22 9.60 -1.72 7.27
CA VAL A 22 8.39 -1.06 7.76
C VAL A 22 7.64 -0.37 6.63
N VAL A 23 8.34 0.52 5.90
CA VAL A 23 7.71 1.44 4.94
C VAL A 23 7.22 0.71 3.68
N PHE A 24 7.96 -0.29 3.20
CA PHE A 24 7.65 -0.97 1.94
C PHE A 24 6.92 -2.31 2.14
N GLY A 25 6.47 -2.62 3.37
CA GLY A 25 5.78 -3.87 3.68
C GLY A 25 4.52 -4.05 2.85
N ASP A 26 3.62 -3.08 2.90
CA ASP A 26 2.31 -3.16 2.25
C ASP A 26 2.42 -3.18 0.72
N ILE A 27 3.12 -2.20 0.13
CA ILE A 27 3.33 -2.18 -1.31
C ILE A 27 4.11 -3.42 -1.81
N GLY A 28 4.98 -3.98 -0.96
CA GLY A 28 5.75 -5.20 -1.25
C GLY A 28 4.92 -6.47 -1.28
N THR A 29 3.75 -6.50 -0.63
CA THR A 29 2.85 -7.65 -0.60
C THR A 29 1.72 -7.58 -1.61
N SER A 30 1.51 -6.42 -2.26
CA SER A 30 0.50 -6.24 -3.32
C SER A 30 0.61 -7.23 -4.49
N PRO A 31 1.81 -7.72 -4.91
CA PRO A 31 1.93 -8.71 -5.98
C PRO A 31 1.19 -10.03 -5.71
N LEU A 32 0.90 -10.36 -4.44
CA LEU A 32 0.18 -11.57 -4.07
C LEU A 32 -1.24 -11.61 -4.66
N TYR A 33 -1.89 -10.46 -4.81
CA TYR A 33 -3.30 -10.38 -5.22
C TYR A 33 -3.57 -9.44 -6.41
N ALA A 34 -2.78 -8.36 -6.57
CA ALA A 34 -3.13 -7.28 -7.49
C ALA A 34 -3.13 -7.72 -8.97
N PHE A 35 -2.11 -8.43 -9.42
CA PHE A 35 -2.03 -8.89 -10.81
C PHE A 35 -3.13 -9.91 -11.14
N GLY A 36 -3.34 -10.90 -10.25
CA GLY A 36 -4.41 -11.90 -10.38
C GLY A 36 -5.80 -11.26 -10.47
N GLN A 37 -6.04 -10.18 -9.70
CA GLN A 37 -7.30 -9.45 -9.72
C GLN A 37 -7.58 -8.78 -11.07
N VAL A 38 -6.55 -8.36 -11.79
CA VAL A 38 -6.70 -7.69 -13.08
C VAL A 38 -6.89 -8.69 -14.23
N ILE A 39 -6.11 -9.76 -14.26
CA ILE A 39 -6.11 -10.69 -15.41
C ILE A 39 -7.39 -11.53 -15.50
N LYS A 40 -8.11 -11.74 -14.39
CA LYS A 40 -9.32 -12.57 -14.37
C LYS A 40 -10.44 -12.08 -15.31
N TYR A 41 -10.38 -10.84 -15.75
CA TYR A 41 -11.44 -10.22 -16.57
C TYR A 41 -11.18 -10.29 -18.08
N PHE A 42 -10.02 -10.80 -18.51
CA PHE A 42 -9.64 -10.79 -19.92
C PHE A 42 -9.11 -12.14 -20.39
N PRO A 43 -9.33 -12.46 -21.68
CA PRO A 43 -8.60 -13.57 -22.30
C PRO A 43 -7.10 -13.26 -22.28
N ILE A 44 -6.32 -14.30 -21.96
CA ILE A 44 -4.86 -14.21 -21.91
C ILE A 44 -4.35 -14.17 -23.37
N ASN A 45 -3.82 -13.01 -23.74
CA ASN A 45 -3.13 -12.78 -25.01
C ASN A 45 -2.09 -11.67 -24.85
N ASP A 46 -1.16 -11.57 -25.79
CA ASP A 46 -0.05 -10.60 -25.75
C ASP A 46 -0.52 -9.18 -25.56
N HIS A 47 -1.54 -8.73 -26.30
CA HIS A 47 -2.02 -7.35 -26.25
C HIS A 47 -2.60 -6.97 -24.89
N ASN A 48 -3.40 -7.86 -24.29
CA ASN A 48 -4.03 -7.61 -23.00
C ASN A 48 -2.98 -7.61 -21.89
N ILE A 49 -2.10 -8.59 -21.87
CA ILE A 49 -1.07 -8.69 -20.82
C ILE A 49 -0.07 -7.53 -20.93
N TYR A 50 0.40 -7.19 -22.15
CA TYR A 50 1.29 -6.03 -22.30
C TYR A 50 0.59 -4.72 -21.91
N GLY A 51 -0.68 -4.56 -22.22
CA GLY A 51 -1.47 -3.41 -21.81
C GLY A 51 -1.58 -3.28 -20.29
N ILE A 52 -1.94 -4.38 -19.62
CA ILE A 52 -2.03 -4.44 -18.16
C ILE A 52 -0.68 -4.16 -17.49
N LEU A 53 0.41 -4.80 -17.94
CA LEU A 53 1.75 -4.57 -17.41
C LEU A 53 2.23 -3.14 -17.65
N SER A 54 1.91 -2.55 -18.81
CA SER A 54 2.23 -1.16 -19.09
C SER A 54 1.48 -0.22 -18.14
N LEU A 55 0.20 -0.49 -17.84
CA LEU A 55 -0.56 0.27 -16.85
C LEU A 55 0.06 0.13 -15.44
N ILE A 56 0.45 -1.07 -15.03
CA ILE A 56 1.13 -1.33 -13.75
C ILE A 56 2.44 -0.56 -13.67
N PHE A 57 3.29 -0.67 -14.69
CA PHE A 57 4.57 0.02 -14.74
C PHE A 57 4.43 1.53 -14.58
N TRP A 58 3.60 2.15 -15.42
CA TRP A 58 3.42 3.59 -15.41
C TRP A 58 2.68 4.10 -14.17
N SER A 59 1.81 3.30 -13.57
CA SER A 59 1.18 3.62 -12.29
C SER A 59 2.20 3.70 -11.15
N LEU A 60 3.10 2.73 -11.02
CA LEU A 60 4.18 2.76 -10.04
C LEU A 60 5.15 3.93 -10.27
N ILE A 61 5.46 4.25 -11.54
CA ILE A 61 6.32 5.39 -11.86
C ILE A 61 5.63 6.72 -11.56
N ILE A 62 4.41 6.93 -12.05
CA ILE A 62 3.74 8.24 -11.95
C ILE A 62 3.26 8.49 -10.52
N ILE A 63 2.57 7.54 -9.92
CA ILE A 63 1.93 7.75 -8.62
C ILE A 63 2.93 7.55 -7.49
N VAL A 64 3.63 6.44 -7.43
CA VAL A 64 4.53 6.19 -6.28
C VAL A 64 5.83 6.96 -6.44
N SER A 65 6.53 6.81 -7.57
CA SER A 65 7.86 7.42 -7.72
C SER A 65 7.80 8.93 -7.92
N ILE A 66 6.96 9.45 -8.82
CA ILE A 66 6.91 10.89 -9.12
C ILE A 66 6.03 11.62 -8.09
N LYS A 67 4.74 11.22 -7.96
CA LYS A 67 3.83 11.94 -7.06
C LYS A 67 4.32 11.87 -5.61
N TYR A 68 4.45 10.66 -5.02
CA TYR A 68 4.80 10.56 -3.60
C TYR A 68 6.24 10.93 -3.32
N LEU A 69 7.21 10.22 -3.91
CA LEU A 69 8.60 10.37 -3.51
C LEU A 69 9.26 11.67 -4.00
N VAL A 70 8.83 12.24 -5.14
CA VAL A 70 9.41 13.48 -5.64
C VAL A 70 8.62 14.70 -5.19
N ILE A 71 7.28 14.68 -5.27
CA ILE A 71 6.43 15.86 -5.04
C ILE A 71 5.93 15.90 -3.60
N VAL A 72 5.16 14.89 -3.15
CA VAL A 72 4.49 14.88 -1.83
C VAL A 72 5.50 14.94 -0.68
N PHE A 73 6.65 14.26 -0.80
CA PHE A 73 7.73 14.31 0.19
C PHE A 73 8.33 15.72 0.43
N ARG A 74 7.97 16.72 -0.39
CA ARG A 74 8.33 18.13 -0.12
C ARG A 74 7.40 18.79 0.88
N ALA A 75 6.20 18.23 1.07
CA ALA A 75 5.18 18.74 1.97
C ALA A 75 5.30 18.15 3.39
N ASP A 76 6.53 18.00 3.87
CA ASP A 76 6.78 17.62 5.25
C ASP A 76 6.62 18.82 6.19
N ASN A 77 6.12 18.57 7.39
CA ASN A 77 6.04 19.54 8.47
C ASN A 77 7.04 19.15 9.56
N ASP A 78 8.19 19.86 9.60
CA ASP A 78 9.32 19.57 10.50
C ASP A 78 9.80 18.10 10.43
N GLY A 79 9.80 17.53 9.22
CA GLY A 79 10.16 16.15 8.94
C GLY A 79 9.00 15.16 9.02
N GLU A 80 7.89 15.50 9.64
CA GLU A 80 6.71 14.65 9.74
C GLU A 80 5.87 14.66 8.45
N GLY A 81 5.28 13.53 8.10
CA GLY A 81 4.41 13.36 6.94
C GLY A 81 2.97 13.00 7.30
N GLY A 82 2.20 12.61 6.30
CA GLY A 82 0.80 12.20 6.46
C GLY A 82 -0.20 13.36 6.47
N ILE A 83 -1.49 13.03 6.52
CA ILE A 83 -2.59 13.98 6.35
C ILE A 83 -2.63 15.08 7.43
N ILE A 84 -2.25 14.74 8.67
CA ILE A 84 -2.21 15.70 9.79
C ILE A 84 -1.10 16.73 9.57
N ALA A 85 0.06 16.31 9.07
CA ALA A 85 1.16 17.20 8.75
C ALA A 85 0.77 18.18 7.62
N LEU A 86 0.08 17.70 6.57
CA LEU A 86 -0.44 18.55 5.49
C LEU A 86 -1.44 19.58 6.02
N ALA A 87 -2.36 19.18 6.88
CA ALA A 87 -3.31 20.09 7.51
C ALA A 87 -2.61 21.14 8.38
N GLY A 88 -1.55 20.76 9.10
CA GLY A 88 -0.71 21.67 9.89
C GLY A 88 -0.04 22.73 9.03
N LEU A 89 0.57 22.36 7.91
CA LEU A 89 1.21 23.27 6.95
C LEU A 89 0.22 24.28 6.38
N ILE A 90 -0.98 23.84 6.02
CA ILE A 90 -2.03 24.74 5.50
C ILE A 90 -2.45 25.75 6.57
N ARG A 91 -2.63 25.31 7.83
CA ARG A 91 -2.99 26.19 8.95
C ARG A 91 -1.94 27.25 9.25
N GLN A 92 -0.66 26.95 9.08
CA GLN A 92 0.43 27.93 9.29
C GLN A 92 0.35 29.09 8.29
N LYS A 93 -0.13 28.87 7.08
CA LYS A 93 -0.20 29.88 6.01
C LYS A 93 -1.59 30.52 5.88
N ILE A 94 -2.63 29.75 6.03
CA ILE A 94 -4.02 30.24 5.92
C ILE A 94 -4.57 30.41 7.35
N LYS A 95 -4.59 31.66 7.86
CA LYS A 95 -4.98 31.97 9.25
C LYS A 95 -6.37 31.48 9.66
N LYS A 96 -7.32 31.33 8.71
CA LYS A 96 -8.66 30.78 8.93
C LYS A 96 -9.06 29.91 7.75
N PRO A 97 -8.59 28.67 7.68
CA PRO A 97 -8.86 27.80 6.53
C PRO A 97 -10.33 27.33 6.41
N GLY A 98 -11.20 27.73 7.34
CA GLY A 98 -12.59 27.28 7.37
C GLY A 98 -12.76 25.84 7.83
N GLY A 99 -14.03 25.42 7.99
CA GLY A 99 -14.35 24.06 8.45
C GLY A 99 -13.99 22.94 7.45
N TRP A 100 -13.81 23.28 6.16
CA TRP A 100 -13.48 22.29 5.13
C TRP A 100 -12.16 21.55 5.38
N LEU A 101 -11.12 22.25 5.90
CA LEU A 101 -9.83 21.61 6.19
C LEU A 101 -9.97 20.61 7.32
N LEU A 102 -10.72 20.96 8.37
CA LEU A 102 -11.03 20.03 9.46
C LEU A 102 -11.80 18.82 8.91
N PHE A 103 -12.85 19.05 8.12
CA PHE A 103 -13.65 17.99 7.51
C PHE A 103 -12.79 17.02 6.71
N ILE A 104 -11.97 17.52 5.78
CA ILE A 104 -11.07 16.68 4.96
C ILE A 104 -10.07 15.91 5.83
N THR A 105 -9.50 16.55 6.85
CA THR A 105 -8.54 15.91 7.77
C THR A 105 -9.21 14.76 8.52
N LEU A 106 -10.42 14.95 9.05
CA LEU A 106 -11.15 13.92 9.77
C LEU A 106 -11.56 12.76 8.85
N VAL A 107 -11.98 13.05 7.62
CA VAL A 107 -12.27 12.02 6.62
C VAL A 107 -11.02 11.20 6.31
N GLY A 108 -9.87 11.83 6.11
CA GLY A 108 -8.63 11.12 5.83
C GLY A 108 -8.18 10.26 7.03
N ILE A 109 -8.29 10.75 8.27
CA ILE A 109 -8.02 9.92 9.46
C ILE A 109 -8.95 8.69 9.48
N GLY A 110 -10.23 8.87 9.14
CA GLY A 110 -11.20 7.78 9.05
C GLY A 110 -10.83 6.75 7.97
N LEU A 111 -10.33 7.20 6.82
CA LEU A 111 -9.87 6.31 5.74
C LEU A 111 -8.63 5.49 6.16
N ILE A 112 -7.70 6.09 6.90
CA ILE A 112 -6.53 5.37 7.46
C ILE A 112 -6.95 4.29 8.46
N ILE A 113 -8.00 4.52 9.26
CA ILE A 113 -8.57 3.47 10.12
C ILE A 113 -9.14 2.33 9.25
N GLY A 114 -9.84 2.67 8.17
CA GLY A 114 -10.35 1.70 7.20
C GLY A 114 -9.23 0.87 6.55
N ASP A 115 -8.13 1.52 6.18
CA ASP A 115 -6.93 0.86 5.65
C ASP A 115 -6.29 -0.06 6.70
N GLY A 116 -6.19 0.38 7.95
CA GLY A 116 -5.72 -0.45 9.07
C GLY A 116 -6.54 -1.72 9.35
N ILE A 117 -7.79 -1.78 8.86
CA ILE A 117 -8.66 -2.97 8.91
C ILE A 117 -8.51 -3.83 7.66
N LEU A 118 -8.46 -3.21 6.48
CA LEU A 118 -8.47 -3.89 5.19
C LEU A 118 -7.12 -4.51 4.84
N THR A 119 -6.03 -3.79 5.04
CA THR A 119 -4.69 -4.24 4.67
C THR A 119 -4.28 -5.53 5.37
N PRO A 120 -4.44 -5.71 6.71
CA PRO A 120 -4.16 -7.00 7.33
C PRO A 120 -5.07 -8.13 6.82
N ALA A 121 -6.34 -7.82 6.51
CA ALA A 121 -7.28 -8.80 6.01
C ALA A 121 -6.87 -9.36 4.65
N ILE A 122 -6.63 -8.48 3.67
CA ILE A 122 -6.30 -8.89 2.30
C ILE A 122 -4.91 -9.51 2.20
N SER A 123 -3.91 -8.92 2.87
CA SER A 123 -2.52 -9.34 2.77
C SER A 123 -2.32 -10.73 3.36
N ILE A 124 -2.80 -10.97 4.59
CA ILE A 124 -2.63 -12.29 5.24
C ILE A 124 -3.47 -13.34 4.52
N LEU A 125 -4.72 -13.01 4.14
CA LEU A 125 -5.57 -13.96 3.42
C LEU A 125 -4.95 -14.37 2.09
N SER A 126 -4.43 -13.42 1.31
CA SER A 126 -3.78 -13.70 0.01
C SER A 126 -2.51 -14.55 0.15
N ALA A 127 -1.73 -14.36 1.22
CA ALA A 127 -0.57 -15.20 1.50
C ALA A 127 -0.97 -16.64 1.85
N VAL A 128 -2.01 -16.80 2.69
CA VAL A 128 -2.50 -18.13 3.11
C VAL A 128 -3.24 -18.85 1.98
N GLU A 129 -3.86 -18.13 1.04
CA GLU A 129 -4.44 -18.70 -0.19
C GLU A 129 -3.41 -19.48 -1.03
N GLY A 130 -2.12 -19.20 -0.85
CA GLY A 130 -1.05 -20.00 -1.42
C GLY A 130 -1.12 -21.49 -1.05
N LEU A 131 -1.75 -21.87 0.06
CA LEU A 131 -1.99 -23.26 0.42
C LEU A 131 -2.82 -24.01 -0.64
N GLU A 132 -3.75 -23.33 -1.32
CA GLU A 132 -4.52 -23.92 -2.41
C GLU A 132 -3.65 -24.28 -3.62
N SER A 133 -2.55 -23.54 -3.83
CA SER A 133 -1.59 -23.85 -4.89
C SER A 133 -0.77 -25.11 -4.59
N LEU A 134 -0.61 -25.49 -3.32
CA LEU A 134 0.00 -26.77 -2.94
C LEU A 134 -0.96 -27.95 -3.15
N SER A 135 -2.21 -27.78 -2.72
CA SER A 135 -3.26 -28.79 -2.89
C SER A 135 -4.64 -28.17 -2.74
N PRO A 136 -5.59 -28.43 -3.65
CA PRO A 136 -6.98 -27.96 -3.53
C PRO A 136 -7.66 -28.38 -2.22
N ASN A 137 -7.25 -29.50 -1.62
CA ASN A 137 -7.78 -30.01 -0.35
C ASN A 137 -7.43 -29.09 0.84
N LEU A 138 -6.43 -28.23 0.70
CA LEU A 138 -6.01 -27.27 1.72
C LEU A 138 -6.86 -26.00 1.75
N ALA A 139 -7.71 -25.76 0.75
CA ALA A 139 -8.61 -24.62 0.68
C ALA A 139 -9.46 -24.44 1.97
N LYS A 140 -9.93 -25.55 2.56
CA LYS A 140 -10.71 -25.53 3.81
C LYS A 140 -9.94 -24.97 5.02
N TYR A 141 -8.61 -24.96 4.98
CA TYR A 141 -7.77 -24.44 6.07
C TYR A 141 -7.39 -22.97 5.89
N VAL A 142 -7.61 -22.39 4.72
CA VAL A 142 -7.24 -20.97 4.43
C VAL A 142 -7.89 -20.04 5.44
N LEU A 143 -9.20 -20.11 5.61
CA LEU A 143 -9.93 -19.23 6.53
C LEU A 143 -9.52 -19.44 8.01
N PRO A 144 -9.50 -20.67 8.57
CA PRO A 144 -9.07 -20.89 9.94
C PRO A 144 -7.63 -20.42 10.23
N VAL A 145 -6.69 -20.73 9.32
CA VAL A 145 -5.29 -20.35 9.48
C VAL A 145 -5.15 -18.83 9.45
N THR A 146 -5.81 -18.15 8.52
CA THR A 146 -5.84 -16.68 8.46
C THR A 146 -6.33 -16.08 9.77
N LEU A 147 -7.43 -16.56 10.33
CA LEU A 147 -7.98 -16.06 11.60
C LEU A 147 -7.04 -16.31 12.78
N ILE A 148 -6.36 -17.45 12.82
CA ILE A 148 -5.36 -17.76 13.85
C ILE A 148 -4.19 -16.77 13.76
N ILE A 149 -3.67 -16.53 12.55
CA ILE A 149 -2.58 -15.58 12.34
C ILE A 149 -2.99 -14.17 12.77
N LEU A 150 -4.19 -13.72 12.37
CA LEU A 150 -4.72 -12.40 12.76
C LEU A 150 -4.89 -12.29 14.27
N PHE A 151 -5.42 -13.32 14.94
CA PHE A 151 -5.53 -13.35 16.40
C PHE A 151 -4.18 -13.13 17.08
N PHE A 152 -3.15 -13.85 16.66
CA PHE A 152 -1.80 -13.68 17.20
C PHE A 152 -1.21 -12.31 16.85
N LEU A 153 -1.40 -11.82 15.63
CA LEU A 153 -0.95 -10.50 15.20
C LEU A 153 -1.50 -9.40 16.13
N PHE A 154 -2.81 -9.34 16.35
CA PHE A 154 -3.42 -8.32 17.19
C PHE A 154 -3.11 -8.52 18.69
N LYS A 155 -2.93 -9.75 19.14
CA LYS A 155 -2.49 -10.05 20.52
C LYS A 155 -1.08 -9.54 20.79
N MET A 156 -0.18 -9.66 19.82
CA MET A 156 1.22 -9.23 19.95
C MET A 156 1.40 -7.71 19.94
N GLN A 157 0.41 -6.92 19.49
CA GLN A 157 0.50 -5.45 19.48
C GLN A 157 0.83 -4.85 20.84
N SER A 158 0.33 -5.44 21.91
CA SER A 158 0.57 -4.96 23.28
C SER A 158 2.02 -5.10 23.76
N ILE A 159 2.83 -5.93 23.10
CA ILE A 159 4.24 -6.17 23.45
C ILE A 159 5.15 -5.08 22.86
N GLY A 160 4.65 -4.38 21.82
CA GLY A 160 5.39 -3.38 21.06
C GLY A 160 6.24 -3.95 19.94
N THR A 161 6.48 -3.13 18.92
CA THR A 161 7.20 -3.50 17.71
C THR A 161 8.71 -3.39 17.83
N GLY A 162 9.23 -2.61 18.78
CA GLY A 162 10.64 -2.28 18.89
C GLY A 162 11.60 -3.44 19.01
N LYS A 163 11.18 -4.52 19.70
CA LYS A 163 12.02 -5.72 19.84
C LYS A 163 12.00 -6.60 18.60
N ILE A 164 10.90 -6.61 17.87
CA ILE A 164 10.66 -7.49 16.72
C ILE A 164 11.06 -6.78 15.42
N GLY A 165 10.94 -5.44 15.39
CA GLY A 165 11.21 -4.60 14.21
C GLY A 165 12.61 -4.75 13.62
N VAL A 166 13.61 -5.09 14.45
CA VAL A 166 14.99 -5.37 14.00
C VAL A 166 15.03 -6.50 12.97
N TYR A 167 14.11 -7.46 13.05
CA TYR A 167 14.03 -8.59 12.11
C TYR A 167 13.22 -8.28 10.85
N PHE A 168 12.45 -7.18 10.84
CA PHE A 168 11.59 -6.85 9.70
C PHE A 168 12.40 -6.54 8.44
N ALA A 169 13.44 -5.75 8.57
CA ALA A 169 14.27 -5.36 7.43
C ALA A 169 14.99 -6.52 6.75
N PRO A 170 15.69 -7.43 7.47
CA PRO A 170 16.27 -8.63 6.86
C PRO A 170 15.25 -9.51 6.15
N VAL A 171 14.10 -9.75 6.78
CA VAL A 171 13.05 -10.59 6.20
C VAL A 171 12.48 -9.96 4.95
N MET A 172 12.18 -8.66 4.97
CA MET A 172 11.65 -7.96 3.80
C MET A 172 12.68 -7.83 2.69
N LEU A 173 13.98 -7.72 3.00
CA LEU A 173 15.01 -7.79 1.97
C LEU A 173 15.03 -9.16 1.30
N ILE A 174 14.98 -10.25 2.07
CA ILE A 174 14.88 -11.62 1.52
C ILE A 174 13.62 -11.74 0.66
N TRP A 175 12.49 -11.20 1.12
CA TRP A 175 11.24 -11.16 0.37
C TRP A 175 11.42 -10.48 -1.00
N PHE A 176 11.92 -9.23 -1.03
CA PHE A 176 12.13 -8.49 -2.28
C PHE A 176 13.10 -9.20 -3.23
N ILE A 177 14.19 -9.75 -2.70
CA ILE A 177 15.15 -10.54 -3.51
C ILE A 177 14.44 -11.77 -4.10
N THR A 178 13.67 -12.48 -3.29
CA THR A 178 12.96 -13.71 -3.72
C THR A 178 11.97 -13.41 -4.85
N ILE A 179 11.07 -12.42 -4.66
CA ILE A 179 10.09 -12.08 -5.70
C ILE A 179 10.74 -11.52 -6.96
N GLY A 180 11.83 -10.76 -6.80
CA GLY A 180 12.61 -10.24 -7.92
C GLY A 180 13.30 -11.35 -8.72
N VAL A 181 13.94 -12.30 -8.04
CA VAL A 181 14.62 -13.44 -8.69
C VAL A 181 13.60 -14.35 -9.39
N LEU A 182 12.51 -14.72 -8.72
CA LEU A 182 11.47 -15.57 -9.33
C LEU A 182 10.85 -14.88 -10.57
N GLY A 183 10.58 -13.58 -10.47
CA GLY A 183 10.09 -12.80 -11.61
C GLY A 183 11.09 -12.73 -12.75
N PHE A 184 12.36 -12.49 -12.44
CA PHE A 184 13.43 -12.43 -13.43
C PHE A 184 13.62 -13.75 -14.19
N LEU A 185 13.54 -14.89 -13.50
CA LEU A 185 13.63 -16.21 -14.12
C LEU A 185 12.53 -16.45 -15.16
N GLN A 186 11.31 -15.95 -14.94
CA GLN A 186 10.22 -16.05 -15.90
C GLN A 186 10.40 -15.07 -17.08
N ILE A 187 10.93 -13.86 -16.82
CA ILE A 187 11.22 -12.89 -17.88
C ILE A 187 12.27 -13.44 -18.86
N ILE A 188 13.30 -14.15 -18.38
CA ILE A 188 14.31 -14.75 -19.26
C ILE A 188 13.66 -15.77 -20.23
N GLN A 189 12.64 -16.50 -19.79
CA GLN A 189 11.93 -17.46 -20.64
C GLN A 189 11.04 -16.78 -21.69
N ASN A 190 10.46 -15.62 -21.37
CA ASN A 190 9.68 -14.83 -22.30
C ASN A 190 10.04 -13.34 -22.23
N PRO A 191 11.21 -12.93 -22.80
CA PRO A 191 11.70 -11.54 -22.70
C PRO A 191 10.82 -10.54 -23.45
N LYS A 192 9.93 -10.98 -24.36
CA LYS A 192 9.00 -10.11 -25.07
C LYS A 192 8.09 -9.31 -24.13
N VAL A 193 7.86 -9.80 -22.92
CA VAL A 193 7.07 -9.10 -21.91
C VAL A 193 7.62 -7.70 -21.59
N LEU A 194 8.92 -7.47 -21.75
CA LEU A 194 9.56 -6.16 -21.54
C LEU A 194 9.09 -5.09 -22.52
N MET A 195 8.46 -5.46 -23.65
CA MET A 195 7.83 -4.51 -24.56
C MET A 195 6.74 -3.69 -23.85
N ALA A 196 6.14 -4.22 -22.79
CA ALA A 196 5.13 -3.53 -21.99
C ALA A 196 5.65 -2.28 -21.25
N ILE A 197 6.97 -2.04 -21.19
CA ILE A 197 7.54 -0.77 -20.68
C ILE A 197 7.11 0.40 -21.57
N ASN A 198 6.87 0.16 -22.88
CA ASN A 198 6.41 1.19 -23.79
C ASN A 198 4.97 1.61 -23.45
N PRO A 199 4.70 2.91 -23.15
CA PRO A 199 3.37 3.42 -22.82
C PRO A 199 2.34 3.23 -23.94
N TYR A 200 2.79 2.97 -25.15
CA TYR A 200 1.92 2.64 -26.28
C TYR A 200 0.95 1.50 -25.93
N TYR A 201 1.40 0.46 -25.22
CA TYR A 201 0.54 -0.67 -24.89
C TYR A 201 -0.56 -0.30 -23.89
N ALA A 202 -0.31 0.62 -22.96
CA ALA A 202 -1.34 1.15 -22.07
C ALA A 202 -2.40 1.94 -22.87
N ILE A 203 -1.94 2.82 -23.78
CA ILE A 203 -2.83 3.63 -24.63
C ILE A 203 -3.64 2.71 -25.56
N TYR A 204 -3.00 1.74 -26.20
CA TYR A 204 -3.63 0.78 -27.09
C TYR A 204 -4.69 -0.06 -26.37
N PHE A 205 -4.42 -0.46 -25.12
CA PHE A 205 -5.38 -1.16 -24.27
C PHE A 205 -6.66 -0.33 -24.04
N PHE A 206 -6.52 0.98 -23.78
CA PHE A 206 -7.66 1.88 -23.65
C PHE A 206 -8.42 2.04 -24.98
N MET A 207 -7.72 2.11 -26.10
CA MET A 207 -8.34 2.24 -27.41
C MET A 207 -9.24 1.03 -27.76
N ILE A 208 -8.79 -0.19 -27.40
CA ILE A 208 -9.54 -1.42 -27.67
C ILE A 208 -10.69 -1.58 -26.70
N HIS A 209 -10.42 -1.46 -25.38
CA HIS A 209 -11.36 -1.86 -24.33
C HIS A 209 -12.25 -0.69 -23.85
N LYS A 210 -11.94 0.55 -24.25
CA LYS A 210 -12.77 1.75 -23.97
C LYS A 210 -13.16 1.85 -22.48
N TYR A 211 -14.48 1.90 -22.18
CA TYR A 211 -14.98 2.02 -20.82
C TYR A 211 -14.59 0.84 -19.91
N PHE A 212 -14.42 -0.35 -20.47
CA PHE A 212 -14.00 -1.51 -19.67
C PHE A 212 -12.54 -1.38 -19.19
N ALA A 213 -11.69 -0.67 -19.91
CA ALA A 213 -10.34 -0.33 -19.47
C ALA A 213 -10.34 0.52 -18.18
N LEU A 214 -11.36 1.40 -18.00
CA LEU A 214 -11.52 2.14 -16.73
C LEU A 214 -11.79 1.21 -15.55
N PHE A 215 -12.64 0.19 -15.72
CA PHE A 215 -12.90 -0.79 -14.67
C PHE A 215 -11.62 -1.53 -14.25
N ILE A 216 -10.74 -1.82 -15.21
CA ILE A 216 -9.44 -2.47 -14.96
C ILE A 216 -8.50 -1.57 -14.17
N LEU A 217 -8.55 -0.26 -14.36
CA LEU A 217 -7.76 0.66 -13.54
C LEU A 217 -8.05 0.48 -12.04
N GLY A 218 -9.28 0.15 -11.66
CA GLY A 218 -9.60 -0.17 -10.27
C GLY A 218 -8.87 -1.41 -9.72
N GLY A 219 -8.49 -2.37 -10.59
CA GLY A 219 -7.62 -3.48 -10.24
C GLY A 219 -6.13 -3.10 -10.26
N VAL A 220 -5.70 -2.37 -11.29
CA VAL A 220 -4.33 -1.84 -11.40
C VAL A 220 -4.01 -0.94 -10.21
N PHE A 221 -4.98 -0.20 -9.69
CA PHE A 221 -4.81 0.64 -8.50
C PHE A 221 -4.20 -0.12 -7.31
N LEU A 222 -4.53 -1.40 -7.15
CA LEU A 222 -4.05 -2.23 -6.05
C LEU A 222 -2.52 -2.39 -5.99
N VAL A 223 -1.81 -2.19 -7.11
CA VAL A 223 -0.34 -2.27 -7.13
C VAL A 223 0.34 -1.08 -6.42
N MET A 224 -0.41 0.01 -6.19
CA MET A 224 0.08 1.24 -5.59
C MET A 224 -0.36 1.41 -4.13
N THR A 225 -1.15 0.48 -3.58
CA THR A 225 -1.54 0.49 -2.16
C THR A 225 -0.29 0.47 -1.28
N GLY A 226 -0.34 1.18 -0.15
CA GLY A 226 0.84 1.43 0.69
C GLY A 226 1.68 2.65 0.25
N GLY A 227 1.31 3.33 -0.85
CA GLY A 227 1.96 4.57 -1.26
C GLY A 227 1.81 5.71 -0.24
N GLU A 228 0.67 5.78 0.45
CA GLU A 228 0.42 6.74 1.54
C GLU A 228 1.28 6.46 2.76
N ALA A 229 1.51 5.18 3.08
CA ALA A 229 2.35 4.77 4.18
C ALA A 229 3.78 5.30 4.03
N LEU A 230 4.30 5.38 2.78
CA LEU A 230 5.60 5.98 2.50
C LEU A 230 5.69 7.43 3.01
N PHE A 231 4.60 8.17 2.88
CA PHE A 231 4.56 9.56 3.32
C PHE A 231 4.28 9.69 4.82
N ALA A 232 3.46 8.82 5.39
CA ALA A 232 3.17 8.79 6.82
C ALA A 232 4.43 8.47 7.65
N ASP A 233 5.26 7.54 7.18
CA ASP A 233 6.49 7.11 7.86
C ASP A 233 7.71 8.02 7.61
N LEU A 234 7.51 9.13 6.91
CA LEU A 234 8.57 10.05 6.56
C LEU A 234 9.37 10.54 7.77
N GLY A 235 8.68 10.80 8.89
CA GLY A 235 9.30 11.28 10.13
C GLY A 235 10.23 10.27 10.80
N HIS A 236 10.00 8.98 10.59
CA HIS A 236 10.80 7.93 11.21
C HIS A 236 12.10 7.63 10.45
N PHE A 237 12.08 7.68 9.12
CA PHE A 237 13.20 7.22 8.28
C PHE A 237 13.85 8.33 7.47
N GLY A 238 13.13 9.40 7.18
CA GLY A 238 13.61 10.52 6.37
C GLY A 238 13.53 10.26 4.86
N LYS A 239 13.50 11.36 4.09
CA LYS A 239 13.29 11.35 2.63
C LYS A 239 14.33 10.54 1.85
N LYS A 240 15.60 10.67 2.22
CA LYS A 240 16.70 10.02 1.48
C LYS A 240 16.66 8.51 1.66
N ALA A 241 16.47 8.04 2.89
CA ALA A 241 16.44 6.61 3.20
C ALA A 241 15.30 5.90 2.46
N ILE A 242 14.09 6.47 2.48
CA ILE A 242 12.93 5.91 1.77
C ILE A 242 13.16 5.93 0.26
N ARG A 243 13.68 7.03 -0.32
CA ARG A 243 13.98 7.07 -1.77
C ARG A 243 15.01 6.02 -2.17
N THR A 244 16.08 5.87 -1.39
CA THR A 244 17.11 4.88 -1.68
C THR A 244 16.55 3.46 -1.62
N GLY A 245 15.77 3.11 -0.58
CA GLY A 245 15.12 1.82 -0.46
C GLY A 245 14.17 1.52 -1.63
N TRP A 246 13.39 2.53 -2.05
CA TRP A 246 12.47 2.41 -3.18
C TRP A 246 13.19 2.12 -4.50
N PHE A 247 14.08 3.01 -4.91
CA PHE A 247 14.72 2.91 -6.23
C PHE A 247 15.75 1.78 -6.32
N ALA A 248 16.44 1.44 -5.21
CA ALA A 248 17.45 0.40 -5.21
C ALA A 248 16.89 -1.01 -5.05
N VAL A 249 15.78 -1.18 -4.31
CA VAL A 249 15.27 -2.51 -3.92
C VAL A 249 13.80 -2.71 -4.28
N ALA A 250 12.89 -1.90 -3.69
CA ALA A 250 11.47 -2.21 -3.77
C ALA A 250 10.92 -2.10 -5.20
N LEU A 251 11.16 -0.99 -5.90
CA LEU A 251 10.66 -0.78 -7.26
C LEU A 251 11.21 -1.82 -8.26
N PRO A 252 12.53 -2.09 -8.33
CA PRO A 252 13.05 -3.12 -9.22
C PRO A 252 12.48 -4.50 -8.94
N ALA A 253 12.37 -4.90 -7.67
CA ALA A 253 11.84 -6.20 -7.29
C ALA A 253 10.36 -6.34 -7.66
N LEU A 254 9.55 -5.29 -7.42
CA LEU A 254 8.14 -5.26 -7.79
C LEU A 254 7.94 -5.34 -9.31
N LEU A 255 8.70 -4.57 -10.08
CA LEU A 255 8.63 -4.60 -11.54
C LEU A 255 9.02 -5.98 -12.08
N LEU A 256 10.12 -6.56 -11.60
CA LEU A 256 10.51 -7.91 -11.98
C LEU A 256 9.43 -8.93 -11.63
N CYS A 257 8.81 -8.83 -10.46
CA CYS A 257 7.75 -9.71 -10.05
C CYS A 257 6.50 -9.60 -10.95
N TYR A 258 5.99 -8.37 -11.22
CA TYR A 258 4.81 -8.19 -12.06
C TYR A 258 5.06 -8.60 -13.52
N PHE A 259 6.21 -8.22 -14.08
CA PHE A 259 6.58 -8.64 -15.44
C PHE A 259 6.80 -10.15 -15.51
N GLY A 260 7.36 -10.76 -14.45
CA GLY A 260 7.49 -12.21 -14.33
C GLY A 260 6.15 -12.92 -14.31
N GLN A 261 5.17 -12.41 -13.53
CA GLN A 261 3.80 -12.93 -13.53
C GLN A 261 3.19 -12.85 -14.94
N GLY A 262 3.36 -11.72 -15.63
CA GLY A 262 2.88 -11.58 -17.01
C GLY A 262 3.57 -12.53 -17.98
N ALA A 263 4.90 -12.72 -17.87
CA ALA A 263 5.65 -13.67 -18.69
C ALA A 263 5.15 -15.10 -18.48
N PHE A 264 4.96 -15.49 -17.20
CA PHE A 264 4.43 -16.83 -16.85
C PHE A 264 3.05 -17.06 -17.44
N VAL A 265 2.13 -16.11 -17.26
CA VAL A 265 0.74 -16.20 -17.74
C VAL A 265 0.67 -16.32 -19.26
N LEU A 266 1.54 -15.63 -20.00
CA LEU A 266 1.62 -15.76 -21.48
C LEU A 266 2.15 -17.11 -21.95
N MET A 267 2.96 -17.79 -21.16
CA MET A 267 3.49 -19.12 -21.49
C MET A 267 2.50 -20.24 -21.10
N HIS A 268 1.63 -20.00 -20.12
CA HIS A 268 0.68 -20.96 -19.58
C HIS A 268 -0.73 -20.36 -19.66
N THR A 269 -1.41 -20.58 -20.79
CA THR A 269 -2.72 -19.94 -21.06
C THR A 269 -3.91 -20.61 -20.36
N GLU A 270 -3.70 -21.64 -19.57
CA GLU A 270 -4.73 -22.33 -18.80
C GLU A 270 -5.18 -21.49 -17.59
N ASN A 271 -6.33 -21.82 -16.99
CA ASN A 271 -6.93 -21.08 -15.87
C ASN A 271 -5.97 -20.92 -14.67
N ILE A 272 -5.25 -19.79 -14.62
CA ILE A 272 -4.28 -19.48 -13.57
C ILE A 272 -5.02 -18.74 -12.46
N LYS A 273 -5.30 -19.42 -11.34
CA LYS A 273 -5.99 -18.84 -10.19
C LYS A 273 -5.08 -17.90 -9.38
N TYR A 274 -3.83 -18.30 -9.18
CA TYR A 274 -2.85 -17.59 -8.35
C TYR A 274 -1.53 -17.36 -9.12
N PRO A 275 -1.46 -16.36 -10.01
CA PRO A 275 -0.28 -16.13 -10.87
C PRO A 275 1.02 -15.96 -10.09
N PHE A 276 0.92 -15.33 -8.91
CA PHE A 276 2.07 -15.07 -8.05
C PHE A 276 2.74 -16.36 -7.55
N PHE A 277 1.97 -17.29 -6.99
CA PHE A 277 2.53 -18.55 -6.45
C PHE A 277 3.07 -19.47 -7.55
N ASN A 278 2.51 -19.36 -8.74
CA ASN A 278 2.96 -20.12 -9.92
C ASN A 278 4.31 -19.65 -10.50
N LEU A 279 4.87 -18.51 -10.02
CA LEU A 279 6.26 -18.14 -10.31
C LEU A 279 7.25 -19.09 -9.65
N SER A 280 6.82 -19.74 -8.56
CA SER A 280 7.68 -20.58 -7.73
C SER A 280 7.73 -22.01 -8.28
N PRO A 281 8.90 -22.64 -8.39
CA PRO A 281 8.98 -24.06 -8.65
C PRO A 281 8.37 -24.85 -7.47
N ASP A 282 7.83 -26.05 -7.77
CA ASP A 282 7.04 -26.85 -6.82
C ASP A 282 7.78 -27.13 -5.49
N TRP A 283 9.09 -27.39 -5.56
CA TRP A 283 9.91 -27.68 -4.38
C TRP A 283 10.08 -26.45 -3.47
N PHE A 284 10.01 -25.23 -4.02
CA PHE A 284 10.17 -23.98 -3.27
C PHE A 284 8.84 -23.37 -2.82
N LEU A 285 7.72 -23.80 -3.41
CA LEU A 285 6.39 -23.26 -3.13
C LEU A 285 6.02 -23.26 -1.63
N PRO A 286 6.29 -24.33 -0.82
CA PRO A 286 6.02 -24.27 0.62
C PRO A 286 6.82 -23.17 1.34
N VAL A 287 8.08 -22.98 0.97
CA VAL A 287 8.95 -21.93 1.51
C VAL A 287 8.42 -20.55 1.13
N MET A 288 7.98 -20.40 -0.13
CA MET A 288 7.39 -19.18 -0.66
C MET A 288 6.12 -18.76 0.10
N ILE A 289 5.24 -19.71 0.44
CA ILE A 289 4.02 -19.45 1.20
C ILE A 289 4.37 -18.98 2.63
N ILE A 290 5.32 -19.64 3.28
CA ILE A 290 5.79 -19.24 4.62
C ILE A 290 6.40 -17.83 4.57
N LEU A 291 7.27 -17.56 3.59
CA LEU A 291 7.91 -16.26 3.43
C LEU A 291 6.88 -15.16 3.14
N ALA A 292 5.91 -15.42 2.24
CA ALA A 292 4.80 -14.53 1.95
C ALA A 292 3.96 -14.24 3.21
N THR A 293 3.66 -15.27 4.01
CA THR A 293 2.90 -15.12 5.25
C THR A 293 3.66 -14.25 6.26
N ILE A 294 4.96 -14.45 6.43
CA ILE A 294 5.78 -13.61 7.32
C ILE A 294 5.85 -12.17 6.78
N ALA A 295 6.05 -11.98 5.48
CA ALA A 295 6.06 -10.66 4.86
C ALA A 295 4.73 -9.91 5.07
N THR A 296 3.59 -10.59 4.93
CA THR A 296 2.27 -9.99 5.15
C THR A 296 1.97 -9.69 6.61
N ILE A 297 2.49 -10.48 7.55
CA ILE A 297 2.45 -10.18 8.99
C ILE A 297 3.24 -8.89 9.27
N ILE A 298 4.44 -8.73 8.70
CA ILE A 298 5.26 -7.53 8.85
C ILE A 298 4.54 -6.31 8.25
N ALA A 299 4.01 -6.43 7.04
CA ALA A 299 3.24 -5.37 6.38
C ALA A 299 2.03 -4.93 7.23
N SER A 300 1.26 -5.89 7.75
CA SER A 300 0.12 -5.64 8.62
C SER A 300 0.52 -4.94 9.91
N GLN A 301 1.66 -5.35 10.51
CA GLN A 301 2.20 -4.75 11.72
C GLN A 301 2.54 -3.26 11.50
N ALA A 302 3.15 -2.92 10.37
CA ALA A 302 3.51 -1.56 10.03
C ALA A 302 2.27 -0.66 9.90
N ILE A 303 1.24 -1.09 9.17
CA ILE A 303 -0.02 -0.33 8.99
C ILE A 303 -0.77 -0.15 10.31
N ILE A 304 -0.86 -1.18 11.16
CA ILE A 304 -1.51 -1.07 12.49
C ILE A 304 -0.76 -0.04 13.35
N SER A 305 0.58 -0.07 13.35
CA SER A 305 1.40 0.88 14.11
C SER A 305 1.26 2.31 13.57
N ALA A 306 1.19 2.49 12.27
CA ALA A 306 0.91 3.78 11.62
C ALA A 306 -0.46 4.34 12.04
N ALA A 307 -1.50 3.49 12.04
CA ALA A 307 -2.83 3.87 12.51
C ALA A 307 -2.82 4.34 13.98
N PHE A 308 -2.09 3.62 14.86
CA PHE A 308 -1.93 4.06 16.26
C PHE A 308 -1.24 5.41 16.37
N SER A 309 -0.18 5.64 15.59
CA SER A 309 0.57 6.89 15.61
C SER A 309 -0.28 8.08 15.17
N ILE A 310 -1.05 7.92 14.09
CA ILE A 310 -1.94 8.96 13.57
C ILE A 310 -3.07 9.25 14.55
N LEU A 311 -3.69 8.23 15.14
CA LEU A 311 -4.76 8.41 16.13
C LEU A 311 -4.25 9.03 17.44
N LYS A 312 -3.01 8.71 17.87
CA LYS A 312 -2.34 9.41 18.95
C LYS A 312 -2.20 10.90 18.64
N GLN A 313 -1.68 11.26 17.46
CA GLN A 313 -1.54 12.65 17.04
C GLN A 313 -2.91 13.36 16.99
N ALA A 314 -3.94 12.72 16.44
CA ALA A 314 -5.29 13.26 16.42
C ALA A 314 -5.86 13.49 17.83
N SER A 315 -5.60 12.58 18.77
CA SER A 315 -6.01 12.72 20.18
C SER A 315 -5.28 13.89 20.87
N LEU A 316 -3.97 14.05 20.63
CA LEU A 316 -3.20 15.17 21.16
C LEU A 316 -3.64 16.53 20.60
N LEU A 317 -4.15 16.55 19.37
CA LEU A 317 -4.71 17.75 18.73
C LEU A 317 -6.18 17.99 19.10
N ASN A 318 -6.77 17.21 20.00
CA ASN A 318 -8.19 17.23 20.37
C ASN A 318 -9.14 17.07 19.15
N LEU A 319 -8.72 16.32 18.13
CA LEU A 319 -9.55 15.96 16.98
C LEU A 319 -10.41 14.73 17.25
N ILE A 320 -10.04 13.93 18.24
CA ILE A 320 -10.77 12.74 18.70
C ILE A 320 -10.84 12.73 20.24
N PRO A 321 -11.78 11.99 20.82
CA PRO A 321 -11.85 11.80 22.27
C PRO A 321 -10.52 11.29 22.84
N ARG A 322 -10.25 11.58 24.11
CA ARG A 322 -9.02 11.13 24.78
C ARG A 322 -8.98 9.60 24.83
N LEU A 323 -7.94 9.03 24.21
CA LEU A 323 -7.69 7.60 24.19
C LEU A 323 -6.70 7.22 25.30
N LYS A 324 -6.83 6.00 25.80
CA LYS A 324 -5.81 5.41 26.68
C LYS A 324 -4.59 5.04 25.81
N ILE A 325 -3.48 5.76 26.01
CA ILE A 325 -2.22 5.56 25.30
C ILE A 325 -1.27 4.81 26.21
N ILE A 326 -0.74 3.68 25.73
CA ILE A 326 0.29 2.89 26.41
C ILE A 326 1.57 3.00 25.57
N TYR A 327 2.65 3.49 26.17
CA TYR A 327 3.96 3.56 25.53
C TYR A 327 4.64 2.20 25.66
N THR A 328 4.99 1.58 24.55
CA THR A 328 5.59 0.24 24.50
C THR A 328 7.12 0.27 24.54
N SER A 329 7.73 1.41 24.15
CA SER A 329 9.17 1.63 24.23
C SER A 329 9.51 2.78 25.18
N LYS A 330 10.61 2.62 25.96
CA LYS A 330 11.18 3.69 26.80
C LYS A 330 12.07 4.65 25.99
N PHE A 331 12.57 4.20 24.85
CA PHE A 331 13.56 4.92 24.05
C PHE A 331 12.96 5.60 22.81
N GLU A 332 11.91 5.01 22.24
CA GLU A 332 11.24 5.55 21.04
C GLU A 332 9.84 6.09 21.42
N LYS A 333 9.73 7.41 21.48
CA LYS A 333 8.46 8.10 21.82
C LYS A 333 7.35 7.85 20.78
N GLY A 334 7.68 7.30 19.61
CA GLY A 334 6.76 6.98 18.52
C GLY A 334 5.96 5.70 18.76
N GLU A 335 6.52 4.71 19.44
CA GLU A 335 5.88 3.42 19.66
C GLU A 335 4.77 3.48 20.71
N VAL A 336 3.54 3.39 20.27
CA VAL A 336 2.35 3.45 21.12
C VAL A 336 1.41 2.29 20.84
N TYR A 337 0.70 1.88 21.88
CA TYR A 337 -0.37 0.91 21.82
C TYR A 337 -1.68 1.55 22.29
N LEU A 338 -2.72 1.42 21.50
CA LEU A 338 -4.07 1.92 21.77
C LEU A 338 -5.03 0.74 21.92
N PRO A 339 -5.34 0.28 23.16
CA PRO A 339 -6.10 -0.95 23.38
C PRO A 339 -7.47 -0.98 22.70
N LEU A 340 -8.22 0.13 22.78
CA LEU A 340 -9.55 0.24 22.17
C LEU A 340 -9.45 0.16 20.64
N ILE A 341 -8.49 0.87 20.05
CA ILE A 341 -8.29 0.88 18.60
C ILE A 341 -7.84 -0.49 18.13
N ASN A 342 -6.91 -1.12 18.83
CA ASN A 342 -6.48 -2.49 18.52
C ASN A 342 -7.65 -3.47 18.49
N PHE A 343 -8.55 -3.37 19.47
CA PHE A 343 -9.76 -4.21 19.51
C PHE A 343 -10.68 -3.95 18.32
N ILE A 344 -10.91 -2.67 17.96
CA ILE A 344 -11.74 -2.27 16.80
C ILE A 344 -11.12 -2.79 15.50
N LEU A 345 -9.81 -2.59 15.32
CA LEU A 345 -9.09 -3.08 14.14
C LEU A 345 -9.15 -4.62 14.05
N ALA A 346 -8.91 -5.32 15.17
CA ALA A 346 -8.98 -6.78 15.23
C ALA A 346 -10.36 -7.31 14.85
N LEU A 347 -11.42 -6.74 15.48
CA LEU A 347 -12.79 -7.14 15.21
C LEU A 347 -13.17 -6.87 13.75
N GLY A 348 -12.84 -5.67 13.23
CA GLY A 348 -13.10 -5.29 11.85
C GLY A 348 -12.39 -6.21 10.86
N THR A 349 -11.07 -6.43 11.03
CA THR A 349 -10.27 -7.28 10.17
C THR A 349 -10.78 -8.72 10.15
N CYS A 350 -11.01 -9.32 11.31
CA CYS A 350 -11.53 -10.69 11.39
C CYS A 350 -12.94 -10.80 10.77
N SER A 351 -13.80 -9.79 11.00
CA SER A 351 -15.14 -9.75 10.39
C SER A 351 -15.07 -9.70 8.87
N LEU A 352 -14.19 -8.88 8.29
CA LEU A 352 -14.01 -8.79 6.85
C LEU A 352 -13.53 -10.11 6.26
N VAL A 353 -12.57 -10.78 6.90
CA VAL A 353 -12.07 -12.09 6.44
C VAL A 353 -13.18 -13.14 6.45
N VAL A 354 -14.05 -13.16 7.47
CA VAL A 354 -15.19 -14.09 7.55
C VAL A 354 -16.27 -13.78 6.51
N ILE A 355 -16.54 -12.49 6.26
CA ILE A 355 -17.57 -12.05 5.30
C ILE A 355 -17.14 -12.33 3.86
N PHE A 356 -15.93 -11.88 3.49
CA PHE A 356 -15.46 -11.95 2.10
C PHE A 356 -14.84 -13.30 1.71
N LYS A 357 -14.23 -14.01 2.62
CA LYS A 357 -13.65 -15.37 2.48
C LYS A 357 -12.55 -15.53 1.43
N SER A 358 -12.29 -14.52 0.60
CA SER A 358 -11.23 -14.54 -0.41
C SER A 358 -10.58 -13.17 -0.57
N SER A 359 -9.28 -13.16 -0.89
CA SER A 359 -8.52 -11.94 -1.16
C SER A 359 -9.07 -11.20 -2.39
N SER A 360 -9.57 -11.93 -3.38
CA SER A 360 -10.18 -11.36 -4.58
C SER A 360 -11.42 -10.53 -4.28
N ASN A 361 -12.28 -10.96 -3.35
CA ASN A 361 -13.45 -10.20 -2.92
C ASN A 361 -13.05 -9.00 -2.06
N LEU A 362 -12.04 -9.15 -1.19
CA LEU A 362 -11.50 -8.05 -0.39
C LEU A 362 -10.83 -6.98 -1.26
N ALA A 363 -10.21 -7.37 -2.37
CA ALA A 363 -9.57 -6.45 -3.31
C ALA A 363 -10.57 -5.45 -3.91
N ASP A 364 -11.82 -5.86 -4.12
CA ASP A 364 -12.86 -4.97 -4.62
C ASP A 364 -13.27 -3.91 -3.57
N ALA A 365 -13.24 -4.26 -2.28
CA ALA A 365 -13.49 -3.32 -1.19
C ALA A 365 -12.32 -2.36 -0.95
N TYR A 366 -11.10 -2.85 -1.09
CA TYR A 366 -9.87 -2.15 -0.71
C TYR A 366 -9.57 -0.91 -1.56
N GLY A 367 -9.73 -1.01 -2.88
CA GLY A 367 -9.31 0.04 -3.83
C GLY A 367 -9.98 1.41 -3.61
N ILE A 368 -11.20 1.46 -3.06
CA ILE A 368 -11.95 2.72 -2.91
C ILE A 368 -11.40 3.59 -1.78
N ALA A 369 -11.13 3.00 -0.61
CA ALA A 369 -10.67 3.74 0.56
C ALA A 369 -9.31 4.40 0.30
N VAL A 370 -8.36 3.62 -0.17
CA VAL A 370 -7.00 4.09 -0.45
C VAL A 370 -6.99 5.12 -1.57
N ASN A 371 -7.84 4.95 -2.61
CA ASN A 371 -7.94 5.92 -3.68
C ASN A 371 -8.48 7.29 -3.19
N LEU A 372 -9.46 7.29 -2.31
CA LEU A 372 -9.98 8.54 -1.71
C LEU A 372 -8.90 9.26 -0.89
N ASP A 373 -8.08 8.53 -0.13
CA ASP A 373 -6.97 9.13 0.64
C ASP A 373 -5.91 9.73 -0.30
N MET A 374 -5.58 9.04 -1.39
CA MET A 374 -4.68 9.57 -2.43
C MET A 374 -5.20 10.85 -3.07
N LEU A 375 -6.49 10.92 -3.39
CA LEU A 375 -7.13 12.12 -3.93
C LEU A 375 -7.05 13.30 -2.94
N ILE A 376 -7.36 13.04 -1.66
CA ILE A 376 -7.26 14.04 -0.59
C ILE A 376 -5.83 14.58 -0.49
N THR A 377 -4.85 13.69 -0.46
CA THR A 377 -3.42 14.05 -0.41
C THR A 377 -3.03 14.93 -1.60
N THR A 378 -3.45 14.58 -2.82
CA THR A 378 -3.16 15.38 -4.03
C THR A 378 -3.74 16.78 -3.94
N VAL A 379 -4.98 16.91 -3.50
CA VAL A 379 -5.64 18.22 -3.32
C VAL A 379 -4.91 19.07 -2.27
N LEU A 380 -4.62 18.48 -1.10
CA LEU A 380 -3.93 19.21 -0.01
C LEU A 380 -2.52 19.65 -0.42
N VAL A 381 -1.76 18.77 -1.07
CA VAL A 381 -0.41 19.13 -1.56
C VAL A 381 -0.47 20.17 -2.68
N GLY A 382 -1.48 20.12 -3.54
CA GLY A 382 -1.72 21.16 -4.55
C GLY A 382 -1.95 22.55 -3.92
N ILE A 383 -2.74 22.60 -2.84
CA ILE A 383 -2.96 23.84 -2.06
C ILE A 383 -1.64 24.30 -1.41
N ILE A 384 -0.87 23.39 -0.82
CA ILE A 384 0.44 23.71 -0.24
C ILE A 384 1.40 24.23 -1.30
N ALA A 385 1.45 23.63 -2.48
CA ALA A 385 2.29 24.06 -3.57
C ALA A 385 1.99 25.49 -4.01
N TYR A 386 0.72 25.84 -4.06
CA TYR A 386 0.30 27.19 -4.42
C TYR A 386 0.61 28.21 -3.31
N TYR A 387 0.20 27.95 -2.07
CA TYR A 387 0.28 28.91 -0.97
C TYR A 387 1.62 28.89 -0.20
N CYS A 388 2.27 27.73 -0.05
CA CYS A 388 3.46 27.56 0.76
C CYS A 388 4.76 27.59 -0.07
N TRP A 389 4.75 26.90 -1.23
CA TRP A 389 5.96 26.82 -2.08
C TRP A 389 6.04 27.95 -3.10
N SER A 390 5.01 28.80 -3.18
CA SER A 390 4.93 29.89 -4.15
C SER A 390 5.22 29.45 -5.59
N TRP A 391 4.75 28.25 -5.96
CA TRP A 391 4.93 27.74 -7.29
C TRP A 391 4.10 28.56 -8.28
N HIS A 392 4.73 28.91 -9.40
CA HIS A 392 4.02 29.57 -10.49
C HIS A 392 2.89 28.67 -11.02
N ALA A 393 1.81 29.27 -11.50
CA ALA A 393 0.63 28.55 -11.99
C ALA A 393 0.98 27.36 -12.92
N PHE A 394 1.98 27.52 -13.79
CA PHE A 394 2.43 26.46 -14.69
C PHE A 394 2.94 25.21 -13.94
N LYS A 395 3.68 25.37 -12.84
CA LYS A 395 4.15 24.20 -12.04
C LYS A 395 3.02 23.57 -11.24
N VAL A 396 2.03 24.37 -10.82
CA VAL A 396 0.86 23.89 -10.09
C VAL A 396 -0.05 23.03 -11.00
N MET A 397 0.00 23.24 -12.33
CA MET A 397 -0.75 22.43 -13.31
C MET A 397 -0.44 20.92 -13.30
N ILE A 398 0.65 20.51 -12.66
CA ILE A 398 0.93 19.06 -12.46
C ILE A 398 -0.13 18.38 -11.58
N PHE A 399 -0.70 19.09 -10.60
CA PHE A 399 -1.70 18.51 -9.69
C PHE A 399 -3.03 18.19 -10.37
N PRO A 400 -3.65 19.08 -11.17
CA PRO A 400 -4.79 18.71 -11.99
C PRO A 400 -4.52 17.51 -12.91
N LEU A 401 -3.32 17.38 -13.47
CA LEU A 401 -2.98 16.22 -14.33
C LEU A 401 -2.94 14.93 -13.49
N ILE A 402 -2.28 14.93 -12.34
CA ILE A 402 -2.26 13.79 -11.42
C ILE A 402 -3.69 13.47 -10.95
N LEU A 403 -4.47 14.50 -10.61
CA LEU A 403 -5.86 14.33 -10.17
C LEU A 403 -6.74 13.66 -11.22
N VAL A 404 -6.56 14.00 -12.51
CA VAL A 404 -7.28 13.32 -13.62
C VAL A 404 -6.94 11.83 -13.65
N ILE A 405 -5.67 11.46 -13.49
CA ILE A 405 -5.25 10.05 -13.43
C ILE A 405 -5.88 9.35 -12.22
N GLU A 406 -5.85 9.97 -11.05
CA GLU A 406 -6.45 9.40 -9.83
C GLU A 406 -7.97 9.31 -9.90
N LEU A 407 -8.63 10.28 -10.52
CA LEU A 407 -10.07 10.21 -10.80
C LEU A 407 -10.41 9.08 -11.78
N ALA A 408 -9.53 8.77 -12.73
CA ALA A 408 -9.73 7.61 -13.60
C ALA A 408 -9.63 6.29 -12.81
N PHE A 409 -8.67 6.16 -11.88
CA PHE A 409 -8.62 5.03 -10.94
C PHE A 409 -9.86 4.97 -10.05
N PHE A 410 -10.33 6.10 -9.55
CA PHE A 410 -11.53 6.17 -8.74
C PHE A 410 -12.77 5.74 -9.52
N ALA A 411 -12.92 6.22 -10.76
CA ALA A 411 -13.98 5.82 -11.66
C ALA A 411 -13.98 4.29 -11.92
N GLY A 412 -12.78 3.69 -12.03
CA GLY A 412 -12.63 2.24 -12.16
C GLY A 412 -13.03 1.45 -10.90
N ASN A 413 -13.00 2.09 -9.74
CA ASN A 413 -13.44 1.47 -8.48
C ASN A 413 -14.92 1.70 -8.16
N ILE A 414 -15.61 2.68 -8.78
CA ILE A 414 -17.03 2.96 -8.51
C ILE A 414 -17.94 1.72 -8.65
N PRO A 415 -17.82 0.87 -9.70
CA PRO A 415 -18.66 -0.32 -9.81
C PRO A 415 -18.49 -1.30 -8.65
N LYS A 416 -17.35 -1.26 -7.98
CA LYS A 416 -17.02 -2.12 -6.85
C LYS A 416 -17.67 -1.66 -5.53
N LEU A 417 -18.29 -0.48 -5.50
CA LEU A 417 -19.07 -0.01 -4.35
C LEU A 417 -20.12 -1.02 -3.93
N LEU A 418 -20.83 -1.60 -4.90
CA LEU A 418 -21.91 -2.55 -4.62
C LEU A 418 -21.42 -3.94 -4.18
N THR A 419 -20.19 -4.31 -4.54
CA THR A 419 -19.59 -5.62 -4.22
C THR A 419 -18.79 -5.63 -2.91
N GLY A 420 -18.75 -4.51 -2.17
CA GLY A 420 -18.09 -4.42 -0.86
C GLY A 420 -17.37 -3.10 -0.60
N GLY A 421 -17.15 -2.27 -1.61
CA GLY A 421 -16.45 -0.99 -1.48
C GLY A 421 -17.15 0.05 -0.60
N TRP A 422 -18.44 -0.15 -0.27
CA TRP A 422 -19.17 0.69 0.68
C TRP A 422 -18.69 0.51 2.13
N ILE A 423 -18.09 -0.66 2.48
CA ILE A 423 -17.69 -0.97 3.86
C ILE A 423 -16.58 -0.02 4.37
N PRO A 424 -15.48 0.20 3.64
CA PRO A 424 -14.46 1.17 4.06
C PRO A 424 -15.01 2.60 4.20
N ILE A 425 -15.93 2.99 3.31
CA ILE A 425 -16.56 4.31 3.38
C ILE A 425 -17.43 4.41 4.64
N LEU A 426 -18.16 3.35 4.98
CA LEU A 426 -18.93 3.30 6.22
C LEU A 426 -18.04 3.39 7.45
N ILE A 427 -16.90 2.68 7.46
CA ILE A 427 -15.92 2.74 8.56
C ILE A 427 -15.36 4.16 8.69
N ALA A 428 -14.97 4.78 7.57
CA ALA A 428 -14.49 6.16 7.55
C ALA A 428 -15.56 7.15 8.03
N PHE A 429 -16.80 6.96 7.62
CA PHE A 429 -17.93 7.76 8.04
C PHE A 429 -18.22 7.61 9.55
N LEU A 430 -18.23 6.39 10.07
CA LEU A 430 -18.41 6.15 11.52
C LEU A 430 -17.24 6.77 12.31
N GLY A 431 -16.02 6.61 11.84
CA GLY A 431 -14.85 7.29 12.40
C GLY A 431 -15.03 8.81 12.41
N PHE A 432 -15.45 9.39 11.28
CA PHE A 432 -15.74 10.82 11.17
C PHE A 432 -16.80 11.27 12.18
N VAL A 433 -17.92 10.55 12.29
CA VAL A 433 -19.00 10.89 13.25
C VAL A 433 -18.46 10.90 14.68
N VAL A 434 -17.70 9.87 15.08
CA VAL A 434 -17.11 9.79 16.43
C VAL A 434 -16.11 10.94 16.68
N MET A 435 -15.44 11.44 15.64
CA MET A 435 -14.47 12.54 15.74
C MET A 435 -15.13 13.91 15.75
N TYR A 436 -16.30 14.03 15.14
CA TYR A 436 -17.01 15.32 15.02
C TYR A 436 -17.94 15.62 16.20
N THR A 437 -18.41 14.58 16.90
CA THR A 437 -19.28 14.71 18.12
C THR A 437 -18.46 14.86 19.37
#